data_df27367b38e34a4ee4bee69174594f0a
#
_entry.id   df27367b38e34a4ee4bee69174594f0a
#
_cell.length_a   1.000
_cell.length_b   1.000
_cell.length_c   1.000
_cell.angle_alpha   90.00
_cell.angle_beta   90.00
_cell.angle_gamma   90.00
#
_symmetry.space_group_name_H-M   'P 1'
#
loop_
_entity.id
_entity.type
_entity.pdbx_description
1 polymer ?
#
loop_
_entity_poly.entity_id
_entity_poly.type
_entity_poly.pdbx_seq_one_letter_code
_entity_poly.pdbx_strand_id
1 'polypeptide(L)'
;MVSSLEERLNDITKQIDEVEFNLRVCSRHTQFMHEMKKVTADDKEMFTDYDRQMGQDAYKRMMMQEKLKKLMEQSFELQDKILNGEEDD
;
A
#
# COMPACT_ATOMS: atom_id res chain seq x y z
N MET A 1 21.82 -9.06 21.83
CA MET A 1 20.55 -8.34 22.07
C MET A 1 20.27 -7.41 20.91
N VAL A 2 19.09 -7.49 20.30
CA VAL A 2 18.71 -6.62 19.18
C VAL A 2 18.44 -5.23 19.73
N SER A 3 18.92 -4.17 19.06
CA SER A 3 18.67 -2.80 19.50
C SER A 3 17.20 -2.41 19.27
N SER A 4 16.73 -1.44 20.02
CA SER A 4 15.38 -0.90 19.88
C SER A 4 15.16 -0.34 18.47
N LEU A 5 16.19 0.30 17.88
CA LEU A 5 16.13 0.81 16.51
C LEU A 5 15.96 -0.32 15.49
N GLU A 6 16.66 -1.43 15.68
CA GLU A 6 16.54 -2.59 14.79
C GLU A 6 15.16 -3.22 14.89
N GLU A 7 14.59 -3.33 16.10
CA GLU A 7 13.24 -3.83 16.29
C GLU A 7 12.20 -2.94 15.60
N ARG A 8 12.35 -1.63 15.74
CA ARG A 8 11.47 -0.66 15.09
C ARG A 8 11.59 -0.75 13.57
N LEU A 9 12.80 -0.92 13.05
CA LEU A 9 13.03 -1.08 11.62
C LEU A 9 12.37 -2.36 11.10
N ASN A 10 12.48 -3.46 11.84
CA ASN A 10 11.83 -4.72 11.49
C ASN A 10 10.31 -4.58 11.42
N ASP A 11 9.72 -3.89 12.38
CA ASP A 11 8.27 -3.64 12.41
C ASP A 11 7.83 -2.80 11.21
N ILE A 12 8.59 -1.77 10.87
CA ILE A 12 8.28 -0.91 9.73
C ILE A 12 8.43 -1.70 8.42
N THR A 13 9.44 -2.54 8.30
CA THR A 13 9.63 -3.40 7.14
C THR A 13 8.45 -4.32 6.92
N LYS A 14 7.92 -4.91 8.01
CA LYS A 14 6.72 -5.75 7.93
C LYS A 14 5.50 -4.96 7.46
N GLN A 15 5.34 -3.74 7.96
CA GLN A 15 4.23 -2.87 7.54
C GLN A 15 4.36 -2.48 6.07
N ILE A 16 5.57 -2.20 5.60
CA ILE A 16 5.83 -1.92 4.18
C ILE A 16 5.41 -3.11 3.31
N ASP A 17 5.83 -4.31 3.68
CA ASP A 17 5.49 -5.53 2.94
C ASP A 17 3.97 -5.74 2.88
N GLU A 18 3.28 -5.49 3.98
CA GLU A 18 1.82 -5.61 4.05
C GLU A 18 1.13 -4.60 3.13
N VAL A 19 1.57 -3.34 3.16
CA VAL A 19 0.98 -2.30 2.29
C VAL A 19 1.26 -2.62 0.82
N GLU A 20 2.47 -3.05 0.49
CA GLU A 20 2.81 -3.44 -0.88
C GLU A 20 1.94 -4.60 -1.38
N PHE A 21 1.71 -5.59 -0.51
CA PHE A 21 0.81 -6.71 -0.84
C PHE A 21 -0.61 -6.21 -1.10
N ASN A 22 -1.13 -5.34 -0.23
CA ASN A 22 -2.46 -4.78 -0.38
C ASN A 22 -2.59 -3.93 -1.65
N LEU A 23 -1.53 -3.22 -2.03
CA LEU A 23 -1.49 -2.46 -3.29
C LEU A 23 -1.60 -3.39 -4.49
N ARG A 24 -0.89 -4.52 -4.48
CA ARG A 24 -0.97 -5.52 -5.56
C ARG A 24 -2.37 -6.09 -5.67
N VAL A 25 -3.00 -6.43 -4.55
CA VAL A 25 -4.37 -6.95 -4.52
C VAL A 25 -5.34 -5.91 -5.08
N CYS A 26 -5.21 -4.67 -4.65
CA CYS A 26 -6.06 -3.56 -5.12
C CYS A 26 -5.89 -3.36 -6.63
N SER A 27 -4.68 -3.40 -7.15
CA SER A 27 -4.41 -3.25 -8.58
C SER A 27 -5.04 -4.38 -9.41
N ARG A 28 -4.97 -5.61 -8.92
CA ARG A 28 -5.64 -6.76 -9.57
C ARG A 28 -7.15 -6.60 -9.57
N HIS A 29 -7.71 -6.14 -8.47
CA HIS A 29 -9.16 -5.89 -8.35
C HIS A 29 -9.60 -4.81 -9.34
N THR A 30 -8.85 -3.72 -9.44
CA THR A 30 -9.11 -2.64 -10.39
C THR A 30 -9.08 -3.17 -11.83
N GLN A 31 -8.09 -3.99 -12.15
CA GLN A 31 -7.99 -4.59 -13.48
C GLN A 31 -9.19 -5.48 -13.79
N PHE A 32 -9.61 -6.30 -12.83
CA PHE A 32 -10.81 -7.13 -12.96
C PHE A 32 -12.05 -6.25 -13.22
N MET A 33 -12.23 -5.18 -12.45
CA MET A 33 -13.36 -4.26 -12.65
C MET A 33 -13.34 -3.63 -14.04
N HIS A 34 -12.15 -3.26 -14.51
CA HIS A 34 -11.98 -2.68 -15.85
C HIS A 34 -12.42 -3.67 -16.95
N GLU A 35 -12.03 -4.93 -16.83
CA GLU A 35 -12.45 -5.98 -17.77
C GLU A 35 -13.96 -6.21 -17.69
N MET A 36 -14.53 -6.23 -16.49
CA MET A 36 -15.98 -6.43 -16.31
C MET A 36 -16.79 -5.27 -16.88
N LYS A 37 -16.28 -4.03 -16.82
CA LYS A 37 -16.93 -2.89 -17.47
C LYS A 37 -17.06 -3.11 -18.99
N LYS A 38 -16.04 -3.66 -19.62
CA LYS A 38 -16.06 -3.95 -21.06
C LYS A 38 -17.10 -5.00 -21.40
N VAL A 39 -17.17 -6.06 -20.58
CA VAL A 39 -18.09 -7.18 -20.79
C VAL A 39 -19.55 -6.75 -20.55
N THR A 40 -19.78 -5.83 -19.61
CA THR A 40 -21.12 -5.39 -19.21
C THR A 40 -21.51 -4.03 -19.81
N ALA A 41 -20.88 -3.63 -20.91
CA ALA A 41 -21.13 -2.34 -21.55
C ALA A 41 -22.60 -2.12 -21.90
N ASP A 42 -23.34 -3.20 -22.20
CA ASP A 42 -24.77 -3.14 -22.57
C ASP A 42 -25.70 -3.06 -21.33
N ASP A 43 -25.17 -3.31 -20.13
CA ASP A 43 -25.94 -3.27 -18.90
C ASP A 43 -25.52 -2.03 -18.09
N LYS A 44 -26.35 -1.01 -18.14
CA LYS A 44 -26.06 0.28 -17.52
C LYS A 44 -25.85 0.21 -16.02
N GLU A 45 -26.63 -0.62 -15.32
CA GLU A 45 -26.53 -0.75 -13.87
C GLU A 45 -25.22 -1.42 -13.46
N MET A 46 -24.87 -2.54 -14.10
CA MET A 46 -23.63 -3.24 -13.83
C MET A 46 -22.42 -2.39 -14.18
N PHE A 47 -22.46 -1.73 -15.34
CA PHE A 47 -21.38 -0.83 -15.77
C PHE A 47 -21.16 0.28 -14.75
N THR A 48 -22.23 0.91 -14.27
CA THR A 48 -22.15 1.98 -13.28
C THR A 48 -21.60 1.48 -11.95
N ASP A 49 -21.99 0.27 -11.52
CA ASP A 49 -21.50 -0.34 -10.29
C ASP A 49 -19.99 -0.60 -10.36
N TYR A 50 -19.53 -1.17 -11.46
CA TYR A 50 -18.09 -1.43 -11.65
C TYR A 50 -17.30 -0.13 -11.72
N ASP A 51 -17.83 0.87 -12.40
CA ASP A 51 -17.19 2.18 -12.48
C ASP A 51 -17.03 2.82 -11.10
N ARG A 52 -18.07 2.75 -10.27
CA ARG A 52 -18.03 3.25 -8.90
C ARG A 52 -16.99 2.49 -8.06
N GLN A 53 -16.94 1.16 -8.18
CA GLN A 53 -15.94 0.35 -7.47
C GLN A 53 -14.53 0.69 -7.89
N MET A 54 -14.30 0.96 -9.18
CA MET A 54 -13.00 1.41 -9.67
C MET A 54 -12.59 2.74 -9.04
N GLY A 55 -13.53 3.67 -8.88
CA GLY A 55 -13.28 4.94 -8.19
C GLY A 55 -12.90 4.74 -6.73
N GLN A 56 -13.57 3.82 -6.03
CA GLN A 56 -13.24 3.47 -4.65
C GLN A 56 -11.86 2.82 -4.56
N ASP A 57 -11.52 1.93 -5.48
CA ASP A 57 -10.21 1.30 -5.54
C ASP A 57 -9.10 2.32 -5.78
N ALA A 58 -9.34 3.30 -6.65
CA ALA A 58 -8.38 4.38 -6.91
C ALA A 58 -8.09 5.19 -5.65
N TYR A 59 -9.13 5.50 -4.88
CA TYR A 59 -9.00 6.21 -3.62
C TYR A 59 -8.20 5.39 -2.60
N LYS A 60 -8.54 4.10 -2.44
CA LYS A 60 -7.82 3.19 -1.54
C LYS A 60 -6.35 3.08 -1.91
N ARG A 61 -6.05 2.97 -3.21
CA ARG A 61 -4.68 2.90 -3.71
C ARG A 61 -3.90 4.16 -3.39
N MET A 62 -4.52 5.33 -3.57
CA MET A 62 -3.89 6.60 -3.23
C MET A 62 -3.53 6.65 -1.74
N MET A 63 -4.46 6.25 -0.86
CA MET A 63 -4.22 6.25 0.57
C MET A 63 -3.11 5.27 0.97
N MET A 64 -3.07 4.09 0.34
CA MET A 64 -2.03 3.11 0.59
C MET A 64 -0.66 3.59 0.10
N GLN A 65 -0.60 4.28 -1.04
CA GLN A 65 0.64 4.86 -1.55
C GLN A 65 1.18 5.94 -0.63
N GLU A 66 0.31 6.77 -0.07
CA GLU A 66 0.68 7.78 0.93
C GLU A 66 1.27 7.12 2.18
N LYS A 67 0.61 6.08 2.67
CA LYS A 67 1.08 5.32 3.83
C LYS A 67 2.43 4.69 3.55
N LEU A 68 2.60 4.09 2.37
CA LEU A 68 3.86 3.47 1.96
C LEU A 68 4.99 4.49 1.93
N LYS A 69 4.74 5.67 1.39
CA LYS A 69 5.72 6.75 1.35
C LYS A 69 6.21 7.12 2.74
N LYS A 70 5.27 7.29 3.68
CA LYS A 70 5.62 7.63 5.07
C LYS A 70 6.41 6.53 5.74
N LEU A 71 6.03 5.28 5.53
CA LEU A 71 6.76 4.13 6.08
C LEU A 71 8.18 4.03 5.52
N MET A 72 8.36 4.29 4.24
CA MET A 72 9.68 4.29 3.62
C MET A 72 10.56 5.42 4.17
N GLU A 73 10.00 6.60 4.39
CA GLU A 73 10.73 7.72 5.01
C GLU A 73 11.18 7.34 6.43
N GLN A 74 10.30 6.73 7.22
CA GLN A 74 10.64 6.26 8.56
C GLN A 74 11.72 5.18 8.52
N SER A 75 11.64 4.26 7.56
CA SER A 75 12.64 3.22 7.37
C SER A 75 14.02 3.83 7.10
N PHE A 76 14.09 4.82 6.22
CA PHE A 76 15.34 5.52 5.92
C PHE A 76 15.93 6.21 7.14
N GLU A 77 15.11 6.90 7.91
CA GLU A 77 15.55 7.56 9.14
C GLU A 77 16.14 6.58 10.14
N LEU A 78 15.48 5.43 10.31
CA LEU A 78 15.98 4.40 11.23
C LEU A 78 17.27 3.78 10.73
N GLN A 79 17.39 3.52 9.43
CA GLN A 79 18.61 3.00 8.84
C GLN A 79 19.78 3.97 9.04
N ASP A 80 19.56 5.26 8.84
CA ASP A 80 20.57 6.28 9.08
C ASP A 80 21.03 6.27 10.53
N LYS A 81 20.11 6.22 11.47
CA LYS A 81 20.44 6.17 12.90
C LYS A 81 21.27 4.94 13.24
N ILE A 82 20.90 3.79 12.71
CA ILE A 82 21.64 2.55 12.92
C ILE A 82 23.05 2.64 12.35
N LEU A 83 23.18 3.16 11.12
CA LEU A 83 24.48 3.34 10.47
C LEU A 83 25.38 4.32 11.20
N ASN A 84 24.79 5.34 11.83
CA ASN A 84 25.54 6.32 12.60
C ASN A 84 25.88 5.85 14.03
N GLY A 85 25.46 4.61 14.38
CA GLY A 85 25.71 4.06 15.70
C GLY A 85 24.83 4.64 16.79
N GLU A 86 23.75 5.33 16.44
CA GLU A 86 22.81 5.85 17.42
C GLU A 86 22.00 4.69 18.01
N GLU A 87 21.72 4.80 19.29
CA GLU A 87 20.89 3.83 19.97
C GLU A 87 19.67 4.53 20.56
N ASP A 88 18.55 3.83 20.50
CA ASP A 88 17.30 4.29 21.07
C ASP A 88 17.17 3.68 22.46
N ASP A 89 17.25 4.49 23.47
CA ASP A 89 17.18 4.04 24.86
C ASP A 89 15.77 3.60 25.27
#